data_9d6c7ceb9560beec377106b9b3981719
#
_entry.id   9d6c7ceb9560beec377106b9b3981719
#
_cell.length_a   1.000
_cell.length_b   1.000
_cell.length_c   1.000
_cell.angle_alpha   90.00
_cell.angle_beta   90.00
_cell.angle_gamma   90.00
#
_symmetry.space_group_name_H-M   'P 1'
#
loop_
_entity.id
_entity.type
_entity.pdbx_description
1 polymer ?
#
loop_
_entity_poly.entity_id
_entity_poly.type
_entity_poly.pdbx_seq_one_letter_code
_entity_poly.pdbx_strand_id
1 'polypeptide(L)'
;IAVVHAPGSNSDSVAEHAMMLILGAIKNVVVVDRLTRKSDWSEARWRGNFEVKGKTLGIIGVGNIGRRVARMAAAFGMRVIGYDPYLPAAELTARGAEPMPSLAALLGQADVITCHTPHTPGTHHMIDAAAVGRMKDGVVFVNTSRGKVQDEAALLAGLKSGKIARAGLDVFEEEPISSDSELLHQDNVIVTSHLAGVTGESMRAMALQVTGEMLRLLRGERPHVVANPDVHVTLTHLVPATR
;
A
#
# COMPACT_ATOMS: atom_id res chain seq x y z
N ILE A 1 25.81 -14.97 -8.40
CA ILE A 1 25.24 -13.98 -9.34
C ILE A 1 24.74 -12.79 -8.53
N ALA A 2 25.15 -11.56 -8.88
CA ALA A 2 24.61 -10.35 -8.28
C ALA A 2 23.19 -10.08 -8.79
N VAL A 3 22.27 -9.76 -7.88
CA VAL A 3 20.90 -9.39 -8.20
C VAL A 3 20.72 -7.91 -7.90
N VAL A 4 20.54 -7.11 -8.94
CA VAL A 4 20.24 -5.68 -8.80
C VAL A 4 18.74 -5.43 -8.86
N HIS A 5 18.27 -4.41 -8.16
CA HIS A 5 16.86 -4.04 -8.15
C HIS A 5 16.71 -2.51 -8.11
N ALA A 6 15.49 -2.01 -8.21
CA ALA A 6 15.18 -0.58 -8.27
C ALA A 6 14.30 -0.15 -7.09
N PRO A 7 14.85 -0.02 -5.86
CA PRO A 7 14.06 0.34 -4.69
C PRO A 7 13.53 1.77 -4.82
N GLY A 8 12.27 1.94 -4.51
CA GLY A 8 11.61 3.25 -4.44
C GLY A 8 11.21 3.86 -5.78
N SER A 9 11.57 3.24 -6.91
CA SER A 9 11.26 3.76 -8.25
C SER A 9 9.76 3.88 -8.54
N ASN A 10 8.92 3.11 -7.86
CA ASN A 10 7.46 3.12 -7.97
C ASN A 10 6.75 3.76 -6.78
N SER A 11 7.49 4.39 -5.85
CA SER A 11 6.88 4.82 -4.58
C SER A 11 5.86 5.94 -4.73
N ASP A 12 6.03 6.82 -5.71
CA ASP A 12 5.06 7.88 -5.98
C ASP A 12 3.78 7.29 -6.59
N SER A 13 3.91 6.38 -7.57
CA SER A 13 2.80 5.66 -8.18
C SER A 13 1.95 4.92 -7.14
N VAL A 14 2.59 4.13 -6.25
CA VAL A 14 1.88 3.38 -5.20
C VAL A 14 1.20 4.32 -4.21
N ALA A 15 1.83 5.43 -3.84
CA ALA A 15 1.24 6.40 -2.93
C ALA A 15 0.01 7.10 -3.52
N GLU A 16 0.06 7.48 -4.79
CA GLU A 16 -1.08 8.04 -5.53
C GLU A 16 -2.23 7.04 -5.64
N HIS A 17 -1.91 5.78 -5.95
CA HIS A 17 -2.90 4.72 -6.03
C HIS A 17 -3.57 4.44 -4.67
N ALA A 18 -2.79 4.42 -3.58
CA ALA A 18 -3.34 4.29 -2.23
C ALA A 18 -4.30 5.44 -1.90
N MET A 19 -3.95 6.67 -2.22
CA MET A 19 -4.83 7.83 -2.04
C MET A 19 -6.08 7.75 -2.93
N MET A 20 -5.95 7.28 -4.16
CA MET A 20 -7.09 7.02 -5.06
C MET A 20 -8.06 6.00 -4.44
N LEU A 21 -7.54 4.88 -3.89
CA LEU A 21 -8.36 3.87 -3.23
C LEU A 21 -9.02 4.43 -1.95
N ILE A 22 -8.30 5.22 -1.14
CA ILE A 22 -8.85 5.90 0.05
C ILE A 22 -10.02 6.81 -0.34
N LEU A 23 -9.80 7.71 -1.27
CA LEU A 23 -10.82 8.66 -1.71
C LEU A 23 -11.98 7.95 -2.42
N GLY A 24 -11.67 6.98 -3.27
CA GLY A 24 -12.64 6.17 -4.00
C GLY A 24 -13.55 5.37 -3.07
N ALA A 25 -12.98 4.74 -2.04
CA ALA A 25 -13.73 4.01 -1.03
C ALA A 25 -14.63 4.96 -0.22
N ILE A 26 -14.09 6.07 0.29
CA ILE A 26 -14.85 7.05 1.07
C ILE A 26 -16.00 7.66 0.26
N LYS A 27 -15.79 7.93 -1.02
CA LYS A 27 -16.83 8.47 -1.93
C LYS A 27 -17.66 7.39 -2.60
N ASN A 28 -17.39 6.11 -2.32
CA ASN A 28 -18.10 4.95 -2.88
C ASN A 28 -18.17 4.99 -4.43
N VAL A 29 -17.09 5.45 -5.05
CA VAL A 29 -17.08 5.91 -6.44
C VAL A 29 -17.53 4.82 -7.43
N VAL A 30 -17.14 3.56 -7.21
CA VAL A 30 -17.47 2.44 -8.12
C VAL A 30 -18.96 2.15 -8.12
N VAL A 31 -19.59 2.14 -6.94
CA VAL A 31 -21.04 1.91 -6.82
C VAL A 31 -21.81 3.10 -7.37
N VAL A 32 -21.38 4.31 -7.05
CA VAL A 32 -22.02 5.56 -7.54
C VAL A 32 -21.92 5.64 -9.07
N ASP A 33 -20.77 5.35 -9.68
CA ASP A 33 -20.59 5.31 -11.13
C ASP A 33 -21.57 4.27 -11.76
N ARG A 34 -21.59 3.05 -11.21
CA ARG A 34 -22.47 1.98 -11.69
C ARG A 34 -23.95 2.34 -11.65
N LEU A 35 -24.41 2.95 -10.56
CA LEU A 35 -25.81 3.39 -10.39
C LEU A 35 -26.12 4.56 -11.33
N THR A 36 -25.22 5.53 -11.44
CA THR A 36 -25.40 6.69 -12.32
C THR A 36 -25.54 6.25 -13.79
N ARG A 37 -24.74 5.28 -14.26
CA ARG A 37 -24.88 4.71 -15.62
C ARG A 37 -26.20 3.99 -15.86
N LYS A 38 -26.87 3.54 -14.79
CA LYS A 38 -28.23 2.95 -14.84
C LYS A 38 -29.34 4.00 -14.67
N SER A 39 -29.00 5.28 -14.64
CA SER A 39 -29.92 6.39 -14.35
C SER A 39 -30.60 6.33 -12.97
N ASP A 40 -30.01 5.59 -12.04
CA ASP A 40 -30.50 5.46 -10.65
C ASP A 40 -29.86 6.54 -9.75
N TRP A 41 -30.29 7.78 -9.93
CA TRP A 41 -29.72 8.94 -9.25
C TRP A 41 -30.10 9.04 -7.78
N SER A 42 -31.30 8.58 -7.42
CA SER A 42 -31.79 8.63 -6.05
C SER A 42 -30.95 7.73 -5.15
N GLU A 43 -30.73 6.50 -5.57
CA GLU A 43 -29.92 5.52 -4.85
C GLU A 43 -28.44 5.94 -4.79
N ALA A 44 -27.90 6.50 -5.87
CA ALA A 44 -26.52 6.98 -5.92
C ALA A 44 -26.22 8.10 -4.90
N ARG A 45 -27.19 8.98 -4.61
CA ARG A 45 -26.98 10.14 -3.72
C ARG A 45 -26.81 9.79 -2.24
N TRP A 46 -27.41 8.70 -1.76
CA TRP A 46 -27.51 8.38 -0.33
C TRP A 46 -26.66 7.21 0.11
N ARG A 47 -25.46 7.06 -0.46
CA ARG A 47 -24.53 5.96 -0.14
C ARG A 47 -23.61 6.19 1.07
N GLY A 48 -23.95 7.12 1.94
CA GLY A 48 -23.22 7.35 3.19
C GLY A 48 -21.78 7.82 2.95
N ASN A 49 -21.58 8.71 1.99
CA ASN A 49 -20.27 9.32 1.71
C ASN A 49 -19.91 10.33 2.80
N PHE A 50 -18.63 10.44 3.11
CA PHE A 50 -18.15 11.42 4.09
C PHE A 50 -16.91 12.17 3.57
N GLU A 51 -16.47 13.19 4.33
CA GLU A 51 -15.29 13.98 4.03
C GLU A 51 -14.07 13.40 4.75
N VAL A 52 -12.89 13.51 4.13
CA VAL A 52 -11.63 13.10 4.73
C VAL A 52 -11.05 14.14 5.69
N LYS A 53 -11.42 15.42 5.50
CA LYS A 53 -10.96 16.52 6.36
C LYS A 53 -11.33 16.26 7.83
N GLY A 54 -10.33 16.37 8.71
CA GLY A 54 -10.50 16.12 10.14
C GLY A 54 -10.55 14.64 10.54
N LYS A 55 -10.53 13.70 9.57
CA LYS A 55 -10.43 12.27 9.86
C LYS A 55 -8.98 11.86 10.15
N THR A 56 -8.82 10.78 10.88
CA THR A 56 -7.51 10.22 11.22
C THR A 56 -7.14 9.11 10.25
N LEU A 57 -6.02 9.29 9.52
CA LEU A 57 -5.39 8.25 8.72
C LEU A 57 -4.33 7.53 9.55
N GLY A 58 -4.49 6.22 9.72
CA GLY A 58 -3.49 5.32 10.29
C GLY A 58 -2.64 4.69 9.18
N ILE A 59 -1.33 4.93 9.22
CA ILE A 59 -0.37 4.37 8.26
C ILE A 59 0.43 3.28 8.94
N ILE A 60 0.32 2.05 8.44
CA ILE A 60 1.11 0.91 8.90
C ILE A 60 2.29 0.74 7.93
N GLY A 61 3.51 1.05 8.42
CA GLY A 61 4.72 1.14 7.61
C GLY A 61 4.93 2.53 6.99
N VAL A 62 5.76 3.37 7.63
CA VAL A 62 6.03 4.76 7.19
C VAL A 62 7.37 4.83 6.43
N GLY A 63 7.56 3.88 5.52
CA GLY A 63 8.69 3.80 4.60
C GLY A 63 8.63 4.80 3.44
N ASN A 64 9.17 4.42 2.28
CA ASN A 64 9.19 5.28 1.09
C ASN A 64 7.79 5.63 0.58
N ILE A 65 6.85 4.69 0.63
CA ILE A 65 5.46 4.89 0.21
C ILE A 65 4.69 5.62 1.32
N GLY A 66 4.71 5.10 2.54
CA GLY A 66 3.93 5.65 3.65
C GLY A 66 4.18 7.13 3.93
N ARG A 67 5.43 7.62 3.84
CA ARG A 67 5.74 9.06 3.99
C ARG A 67 5.14 9.93 2.90
N ARG A 68 4.98 9.40 1.68
CA ARG A 68 4.33 10.11 0.57
C ARG A 68 2.82 10.20 0.79
N VAL A 69 2.22 9.07 1.19
CA VAL A 69 0.81 9.03 1.59
C VAL A 69 0.55 9.98 2.75
N ALA A 70 1.43 10.02 3.77
CA ALA A 70 1.31 10.94 4.90
C ALA A 70 1.25 12.41 4.43
N ARG A 71 2.16 12.80 3.54
CA ARG A 71 2.18 14.16 2.98
C ARG A 71 0.92 14.50 2.18
N MET A 72 0.45 13.57 1.35
CA MET A 72 -0.78 13.75 0.56
C MET A 72 -2.01 13.85 1.48
N ALA A 73 -2.14 12.96 2.45
CA ALA A 73 -3.25 12.96 3.39
C ALA A 73 -3.31 14.24 4.25
N ALA A 74 -2.16 14.75 4.68
CA ALA A 74 -2.07 16.02 5.39
C ALA A 74 -2.57 17.19 4.53
N ALA A 75 -2.30 17.20 3.22
CA ALA A 75 -2.81 18.20 2.28
C ALA A 75 -4.35 18.15 2.14
N PHE A 76 -4.96 16.97 2.36
CA PHE A 76 -6.42 16.80 2.45
C PHE A 76 -6.99 17.17 3.83
N GLY A 77 -6.16 17.67 4.75
CA GLY A 77 -6.59 18.05 6.10
C GLY A 77 -6.87 16.89 7.04
N MET A 78 -6.29 15.71 6.78
CA MET A 78 -6.35 14.56 7.68
C MET A 78 -5.32 14.70 8.81
N ARG A 79 -5.64 14.18 10.00
CA ARG A 79 -4.66 13.85 11.02
C ARG A 79 -3.97 12.55 10.62
N VAL A 80 -2.64 12.54 10.59
CA VAL A 80 -1.88 11.35 10.18
C VAL A 80 -1.18 10.75 11.39
N ILE A 81 -1.47 9.49 11.70
CA ILE A 81 -0.79 8.69 12.72
C ILE A 81 -0.05 7.54 12.04
N GLY A 82 1.08 7.13 12.57
CA GLY A 82 1.92 6.10 11.97
C GLY A 82 2.44 5.07 12.97
N TYR A 83 2.49 3.82 12.54
CA TYR A 83 3.17 2.75 13.24
C TYR A 83 4.19 2.07 12.32
N ASP A 84 5.44 2.06 12.76
CA ASP A 84 6.54 1.35 12.10
C ASP A 84 7.54 0.92 13.21
N PRO A 85 7.68 -0.38 13.48
CA PRO A 85 8.53 -0.85 14.58
C PRO A 85 10.03 -0.67 14.33
N TYR A 86 10.43 -0.34 13.10
CA TYR A 86 11.83 -0.16 12.70
C TYR A 86 12.26 1.30 12.67
N LEU A 87 11.33 2.24 12.87
CA LEU A 87 11.60 3.66 12.85
C LEU A 87 11.43 4.28 14.25
N PRO A 88 12.41 5.10 14.71
CA PRO A 88 12.23 5.85 15.95
C PRO A 88 11.14 6.90 15.81
N ALA A 89 10.50 7.29 16.91
CA ALA A 89 9.40 8.26 16.95
C ALA A 89 9.74 9.59 16.24
N ALA A 90 10.96 10.09 16.42
CA ALA A 90 11.42 11.31 15.75
C ALA A 90 11.41 11.19 14.22
N GLU A 91 11.77 10.02 13.69
CA GLU A 91 11.77 9.76 12.25
C GLU A 91 10.33 9.66 11.71
N LEU A 92 9.41 9.02 12.45
CA LEU A 92 7.99 9.00 12.10
C LEU A 92 7.43 10.42 12.00
N THR A 93 7.73 11.28 12.99
CA THR A 93 7.35 12.69 12.97
C THR A 93 7.95 13.43 11.77
N ALA A 94 9.24 13.24 11.49
CA ALA A 94 9.90 13.86 10.34
C ALA A 94 9.29 13.42 9.00
N ARG A 95 8.71 12.22 8.93
CA ARG A 95 7.98 11.70 7.77
C ARG A 95 6.51 12.13 7.70
N GLY A 96 6.06 12.97 8.63
CA GLY A 96 4.71 13.55 8.63
C GLY A 96 3.65 12.69 9.29
N ALA A 97 4.04 11.73 10.13
CA ALA A 97 3.12 10.89 10.89
C ALA A 97 3.35 11.00 12.41
N GLU A 98 2.31 11.25 13.18
CA GLU A 98 2.34 11.20 14.63
C GLU A 98 2.62 9.74 15.07
N PRO A 99 3.68 9.49 15.86
CA PRO A 99 4.08 8.13 16.20
C PRO A 99 3.08 7.44 17.13
N MET A 100 2.68 6.21 16.77
CA MET A 100 1.87 5.35 17.62
C MET A 100 2.75 4.32 18.34
N PRO A 101 2.53 4.06 19.66
CA PRO A 101 3.36 3.15 20.42
C PRO A 101 3.17 1.67 20.04
N SER A 102 2.06 1.34 19.39
CA SER A 102 1.75 -0.02 18.94
C SER A 102 0.76 -0.02 17.78
N LEU A 103 0.72 -1.14 17.04
CA LEU A 103 -0.31 -1.37 16.04
C LEU A 103 -1.72 -1.24 16.63
N ALA A 104 -1.95 -1.83 17.82
CA ALA A 104 -3.25 -1.77 18.49
C ALA A 104 -3.70 -0.34 18.78
N ALA A 105 -2.76 0.53 19.20
CA ALA A 105 -3.05 1.95 19.46
C ALA A 105 -3.41 2.70 18.16
N LEU A 106 -2.77 2.37 17.03
CA LEU A 106 -3.12 2.93 15.74
C LEU A 106 -4.50 2.48 15.29
N LEU A 107 -4.78 1.17 15.34
CA LEU A 107 -6.05 0.59 14.90
C LEU A 107 -7.26 1.19 15.62
N GLY A 108 -7.14 1.42 16.94
CA GLY A 108 -8.22 2.01 17.74
C GLY A 108 -8.46 3.50 17.51
N GLN A 109 -7.55 4.22 16.88
CA GLN A 109 -7.68 5.67 16.65
C GLN A 109 -7.99 6.05 15.18
N ALA A 110 -7.68 5.19 14.24
CA ALA A 110 -7.79 5.49 12.81
C ALA A 110 -9.24 5.38 12.31
N ASP A 111 -9.67 6.37 11.51
CA ASP A 111 -10.90 6.32 10.71
C ASP A 111 -10.65 5.68 9.35
N VAL A 112 -9.41 5.78 8.88
CA VAL A 112 -8.92 5.15 7.65
C VAL A 112 -7.59 4.48 7.96
N ILE A 113 -7.37 3.27 7.51
CA ILE A 113 -6.12 2.51 7.70
C ILE A 113 -5.55 2.16 6.34
N THR A 114 -4.23 2.35 6.17
CA THR A 114 -3.52 1.95 4.95
C THR A 114 -2.24 1.20 5.28
N CYS A 115 -1.99 0.09 4.56
CA CYS A 115 -0.83 -0.78 4.76
C CYS A 115 0.23 -0.54 3.69
N HIS A 116 1.49 -0.36 4.15
CA HIS A 116 2.68 -0.17 3.31
C HIS A 116 3.89 -0.95 3.83
N THR A 117 3.64 -2.13 4.39
CA THR A 117 4.66 -3.03 4.93
C THR A 117 5.01 -4.15 3.95
N PRO A 118 6.25 -4.65 3.92
CA PRO A 118 6.55 -5.89 3.21
C PRO A 118 5.87 -7.08 3.90
N HIS A 119 5.67 -8.16 3.15
CA HIS A 119 5.30 -9.43 3.75
C HIS A 119 6.56 -10.12 4.31
N THR A 120 6.52 -10.41 5.60
CA THR A 120 7.56 -11.13 6.37
C THR A 120 6.87 -12.05 7.37
N PRO A 121 7.58 -12.97 8.04
CA PRO A 121 6.97 -13.75 9.12
C PRO A 121 6.31 -12.89 10.22
N GLY A 122 6.84 -11.70 10.50
CA GLY A 122 6.29 -10.77 11.50
C GLY A 122 5.11 -9.93 11.02
N THR A 123 4.84 -9.90 9.71
CA THR A 123 3.71 -9.14 9.13
C THR A 123 2.68 -10.06 8.45
N HIS A 124 2.93 -11.38 8.43
CA HIS A 124 1.97 -12.36 7.92
C HIS A 124 0.70 -12.33 8.77
N HIS A 125 -0.44 -12.10 8.11
CA HIS A 125 -1.76 -11.95 8.76
C HIS A 125 -1.75 -10.98 9.95
N MET A 126 -0.92 -9.92 9.87
CA MET A 126 -0.87 -8.88 10.90
C MET A 126 -2.24 -8.20 11.09
N ILE A 127 -3.05 -8.18 10.04
CA ILE A 127 -4.45 -7.73 10.04
C ILE A 127 -5.35 -8.96 10.09
N ASP A 128 -5.37 -9.62 11.24
CA ASP A 128 -6.21 -10.76 11.57
C ASP A 128 -7.55 -10.34 12.19
N ALA A 129 -8.36 -11.30 12.61
CA ALA A 129 -9.64 -11.05 13.27
C ALA A 129 -9.52 -10.23 14.56
N ALA A 130 -8.45 -10.42 15.34
CA ALA A 130 -8.20 -9.66 16.55
C ALA A 130 -7.83 -8.20 16.22
N ALA A 131 -7.05 -7.97 15.18
CA ALA A 131 -6.71 -6.65 14.67
C ALA A 131 -7.96 -5.93 14.15
N VAL A 132 -8.78 -6.60 13.34
CA VAL A 132 -10.08 -6.08 12.85
C VAL A 132 -10.98 -5.70 14.03
N GLY A 133 -11.09 -6.57 15.05
CA GLY A 133 -11.88 -6.28 16.26
C GLY A 133 -11.46 -5.01 17.00
N ARG A 134 -10.19 -4.61 16.91
CA ARG A 134 -9.63 -3.38 17.54
C ARG A 134 -9.85 -2.11 16.74
N MET A 135 -10.19 -2.21 15.46
CA MET A 135 -10.47 -1.05 14.62
C MET A 135 -11.73 -0.31 15.11
N LYS A 136 -11.89 0.94 14.71
CA LYS A 136 -13.15 1.65 14.91
C LYS A 136 -14.25 1.01 14.07
N ASP A 137 -15.49 1.09 14.54
CA ASP A 137 -16.65 0.71 13.76
C ASP A 137 -16.79 1.65 12.55
N GLY A 138 -17.00 1.05 11.39
CA GLY A 138 -17.12 1.82 10.14
C GLY A 138 -15.78 2.31 9.56
N VAL A 139 -14.66 1.73 9.97
CA VAL A 139 -13.32 2.06 9.40
C VAL A 139 -13.26 1.80 7.91
N VAL A 140 -12.45 2.58 7.21
CA VAL A 140 -12.04 2.29 5.82
C VAL A 140 -10.66 1.64 5.83
N PHE A 141 -10.50 0.51 5.15
CA PHE A 141 -9.25 -0.23 5.09
C PHE A 141 -8.69 -0.25 3.66
N VAL A 142 -7.40 0.04 3.50
CA VAL A 142 -6.72 0.03 2.20
C VAL A 142 -5.43 -0.76 2.28
N ASN A 143 -5.21 -1.66 1.31
CA ASN A 143 -3.96 -2.40 1.19
C ASN A 143 -3.41 -2.34 -0.24
N THR A 144 -2.25 -1.69 -0.39
CA THR A 144 -1.44 -1.63 -1.62
C THR A 144 -0.05 -2.21 -1.39
N SER A 145 0.12 -3.04 -0.35
CA SER A 145 1.41 -3.61 0.03
C SER A 145 1.58 -5.06 -0.42
N ARG A 146 1.10 -6.01 0.35
CA ARG A 146 1.07 -7.45 0.03
C ARG A 146 -0.19 -8.07 0.60
N GLY A 147 -0.83 -8.98 -0.14
CA GLY A 147 -2.09 -9.61 0.26
C GLY A 147 -1.96 -10.35 1.60
N LYS A 148 -0.92 -11.15 1.76
CA LYS A 148 -0.66 -11.95 2.98
C LYS A 148 -0.34 -11.13 4.25
N VAL A 149 -0.37 -9.81 4.19
CA VAL A 149 -0.33 -8.94 5.38
C VAL A 149 -1.70 -8.94 6.09
N GLN A 150 -2.77 -9.12 5.35
CA GLN A 150 -4.13 -9.26 5.85
C GLN A 150 -4.57 -10.73 5.82
N ASP A 151 -5.46 -11.11 6.73
CA ASP A 151 -6.26 -12.32 6.67
C ASP A 151 -7.56 -11.98 5.91
N GLU A 152 -7.72 -12.52 4.69
CA GLU A 152 -8.88 -12.22 3.84
C GLU A 152 -10.18 -12.69 4.44
N ALA A 153 -10.19 -13.78 5.20
CA ALA A 153 -11.39 -14.26 5.89
C ALA A 153 -11.83 -13.28 6.99
N ALA A 154 -10.86 -12.78 7.78
CA ALA A 154 -11.12 -11.77 8.80
C ALA A 154 -11.59 -10.44 8.18
N LEU A 155 -10.97 -10.02 7.07
CA LEU A 155 -11.35 -8.83 6.33
C LEU A 155 -12.80 -8.94 5.80
N LEU A 156 -13.13 -10.07 5.18
CA LEU A 156 -14.49 -10.33 4.66
C LEU A 156 -15.53 -10.34 5.78
N ALA A 157 -15.23 -10.97 6.91
CA ALA A 157 -16.13 -10.95 8.08
C ALA A 157 -16.32 -9.52 8.60
N GLY A 158 -15.26 -8.71 8.64
CA GLY A 158 -15.31 -7.30 9.03
C GLY A 158 -16.17 -6.46 8.07
N LEU A 159 -16.07 -6.70 6.77
CA LEU A 159 -16.88 -6.03 5.74
C LEU A 159 -18.38 -6.40 5.84
N LYS A 160 -18.67 -7.69 6.01
CA LYS A 160 -20.05 -8.20 6.15
C LYS A 160 -20.74 -7.70 7.44
N SER A 161 -19.98 -7.57 8.52
CA SER A 161 -20.54 -7.06 9.80
C SER A 161 -20.64 -5.52 9.84
N GLY A 162 -20.05 -4.80 8.90
CA GLY A 162 -19.94 -3.33 8.93
C GLY A 162 -18.87 -2.79 9.85
N LYS A 163 -18.08 -3.64 10.52
CA LYS A 163 -16.90 -3.22 11.28
C LYS A 163 -15.92 -2.48 10.39
N ILE A 164 -15.71 -3.01 9.19
CA ILE A 164 -15.05 -2.33 8.08
C ILE A 164 -16.15 -1.85 7.13
N ALA A 165 -16.37 -0.55 7.05
CA ALA A 165 -17.40 -0.01 6.19
C ALA A 165 -17.08 -0.22 4.71
N ARG A 166 -15.80 -0.06 4.34
CA ARG A 166 -15.33 -0.15 2.95
C ARG A 166 -13.87 -0.56 2.90
N ALA A 167 -13.47 -1.22 1.80
CA ALA A 167 -12.07 -1.51 1.56
C ALA A 167 -11.63 -1.11 0.15
N GLY A 168 -10.31 -0.83 0.01
CA GLY A 168 -9.62 -0.68 -1.26
C GLY A 168 -8.43 -1.64 -1.30
N LEU A 169 -8.45 -2.61 -2.20
CA LEU A 169 -7.47 -3.69 -2.25
C LEU A 169 -6.81 -3.74 -3.63
N ASP A 170 -5.49 -3.58 -3.66
CA ASP A 170 -4.69 -3.79 -4.86
C ASP A 170 -3.99 -5.15 -4.85
N VAL A 171 -3.98 -5.82 -3.70
CA VAL A 171 -3.25 -7.07 -3.44
C VAL A 171 -4.09 -8.09 -2.68
N PHE A 172 -3.82 -9.38 -2.96
CA PHE A 172 -4.60 -10.50 -2.45
C PHE A 172 -3.68 -11.60 -1.91
N GLU A 173 -4.19 -12.50 -1.04
CA GLU A 173 -3.42 -13.62 -0.51
C GLU A 173 -2.96 -14.57 -1.61
N GLU A 174 -3.83 -14.80 -2.59
CA GLU A 174 -3.52 -15.53 -3.81
C GLU A 174 -3.75 -14.62 -5.03
N GLU A 175 -2.76 -14.54 -5.89
CA GLU A 175 -2.78 -13.73 -7.11
C GLU A 175 -2.45 -14.58 -8.34
N PRO A 176 -3.32 -14.61 -9.37
CA PRO A 176 -4.60 -13.89 -9.46
C PRO A 176 -5.65 -14.37 -8.47
N ILE A 177 -6.45 -13.44 -7.92
CA ILE A 177 -7.58 -13.79 -7.06
C ILE A 177 -8.61 -14.62 -7.84
N SER A 178 -9.18 -15.67 -7.19
CA SER A 178 -10.24 -16.48 -7.79
C SER A 178 -11.48 -15.65 -8.12
N SER A 179 -12.10 -15.90 -9.28
CA SER A 179 -13.38 -15.29 -9.65
C SER A 179 -14.51 -15.62 -8.66
N ASP A 180 -14.38 -16.72 -7.91
CA ASP A 180 -15.37 -17.15 -6.92
C ASP A 180 -15.15 -16.51 -5.55
N SER A 181 -14.10 -15.69 -5.39
CA SER A 181 -13.84 -15.00 -4.13
C SER A 181 -14.99 -14.06 -3.76
N GLU A 182 -15.53 -14.24 -2.56
CA GLU A 182 -16.60 -13.40 -2.04
C GLU A 182 -16.18 -11.91 -1.92
N LEU A 183 -14.89 -11.60 -1.81
CA LEU A 183 -14.39 -10.21 -1.80
C LEU A 183 -14.74 -9.47 -3.09
N LEU A 184 -14.71 -10.17 -4.25
CA LEU A 184 -15.06 -9.59 -5.54
C LEU A 184 -16.57 -9.27 -5.68
N HIS A 185 -17.39 -9.86 -4.85
CA HIS A 185 -18.84 -9.69 -4.86
C HIS A 185 -19.35 -8.69 -3.81
N GLN A 186 -18.42 -8.07 -3.04
CA GLN A 186 -18.78 -7.04 -2.08
C GLN A 186 -18.91 -5.67 -2.74
N ASP A 187 -20.07 -5.04 -2.66
CA ASP A 187 -20.31 -3.67 -3.18
C ASP A 187 -19.45 -2.60 -2.48
N ASN A 188 -18.99 -2.87 -1.25
CA ASN A 188 -18.20 -1.96 -0.44
C ASN A 188 -16.68 -2.19 -0.57
N VAL A 189 -16.25 -2.92 -1.61
CA VAL A 189 -14.82 -3.16 -1.89
C VAL A 189 -14.45 -2.62 -3.27
N ILE A 190 -13.38 -1.86 -3.35
CA ILE A 190 -12.71 -1.49 -4.60
C ILE A 190 -11.52 -2.43 -4.77
N VAL A 191 -11.42 -3.07 -5.92
CA VAL A 191 -10.34 -4.00 -6.25
C VAL A 191 -9.55 -3.53 -7.45
N THR A 192 -8.23 -3.70 -7.40
CA THR A 192 -7.33 -3.51 -8.54
C THR A 192 -6.33 -4.67 -8.60
N SER A 193 -5.68 -4.91 -9.73
CA SER A 193 -4.97 -6.15 -10.03
C SER A 193 -3.47 -6.04 -9.80
N HIS A 194 -3.05 -5.64 -8.58
CA HIS A 194 -1.65 -5.43 -8.18
C HIS A 194 -0.90 -4.48 -9.13
N LEU A 195 -1.55 -3.39 -9.45
CA LEU A 195 -1.06 -2.41 -10.43
C LEU A 195 -0.67 -1.05 -9.83
N ALA A 196 -0.77 -0.90 -8.50
CA ALA A 196 -0.44 0.36 -7.84
C ALA A 196 0.95 0.92 -8.21
N GLY A 197 1.90 0.05 -8.46
CA GLY A 197 3.26 0.42 -8.87
C GLY A 197 3.47 0.52 -10.38
N VAL A 198 2.43 0.35 -11.21
CA VAL A 198 2.56 0.23 -12.67
C VAL A 198 2.06 1.49 -13.36
N THR A 199 2.97 2.43 -13.62
CA THR A 199 2.74 3.62 -14.44
C THR A 199 3.86 3.74 -15.48
N GLY A 200 3.65 4.54 -16.52
CA GLY A 200 4.69 4.81 -17.51
C GLY A 200 5.97 5.37 -16.88
N GLU A 201 5.81 6.28 -15.91
CA GLU A 201 6.89 6.93 -15.18
C GLU A 201 7.65 5.94 -14.28
N SER A 202 6.94 5.11 -13.51
CA SER A 202 7.56 4.13 -12.61
C SER A 202 8.31 3.05 -13.39
N MET A 203 7.74 2.56 -14.48
CA MET A 203 8.38 1.57 -15.35
C MET A 203 9.64 2.13 -16.00
N ARG A 204 9.60 3.38 -16.46
CA ARG A 204 10.78 4.07 -17.00
C ARG A 204 11.86 4.27 -15.93
N ALA A 205 11.48 4.75 -14.75
CA ALA A 205 12.41 4.96 -13.64
C ALA A 205 13.08 3.65 -13.20
N MET A 206 12.31 2.58 -13.09
CA MET A 206 12.79 1.23 -12.77
C MET A 206 13.80 0.74 -13.82
N ALA A 207 13.45 0.84 -15.11
CA ALA A 207 14.30 0.41 -16.20
C ALA A 207 15.63 1.18 -16.22
N LEU A 208 15.60 2.51 -16.06
CA LEU A 208 16.81 3.34 -16.03
C LEU A 208 17.69 3.00 -14.81
N GLN A 209 17.11 2.81 -13.63
CA GLN A 209 17.86 2.48 -12.43
C GLN A 209 18.54 1.11 -12.56
N VAL A 210 17.81 0.07 -12.94
CA VAL A 210 18.37 -1.29 -13.11
C VAL A 210 19.42 -1.32 -14.20
N THR A 211 19.17 -0.67 -15.35
CA THR A 211 20.15 -0.60 -16.45
C THR A 211 21.42 0.13 -15.99
N GLY A 212 21.29 1.22 -15.23
CA GLY A 212 22.42 1.93 -14.65
C GLY A 212 23.28 1.04 -13.76
N GLU A 213 22.66 0.26 -12.87
CA GLU A 213 23.37 -0.69 -12.01
C GLU A 213 24.04 -1.84 -12.79
N MET A 214 23.39 -2.33 -13.85
CA MET A 214 23.97 -3.33 -14.75
C MET A 214 25.19 -2.78 -15.50
N LEU A 215 25.11 -1.54 -16.02
CA LEU A 215 26.24 -0.89 -16.69
C LEU A 215 27.44 -0.71 -15.76
N ARG A 216 27.21 -0.41 -14.48
CA ARG A 216 28.27 -0.37 -13.46
C ARG A 216 28.97 -1.73 -13.35
N LEU A 217 28.20 -2.81 -13.21
CA LEU A 217 28.74 -4.17 -13.18
C LEU A 217 29.58 -4.50 -14.42
N LEU A 218 29.11 -4.14 -15.62
CA LEU A 218 29.84 -4.38 -16.86
C LEU A 218 31.16 -3.57 -16.97
N ARG A 219 31.25 -2.44 -16.25
CA ARG A 219 32.48 -1.61 -16.14
C ARG A 219 33.43 -2.08 -15.04
N GLY A 220 33.11 -3.16 -14.32
CA GLY A 220 33.90 -3.62 -13.18
C GLY A 220 33.64 -2.82 -11.89
N GLU A 221 32.64 -1.94 -11.87
CA GLU A 221 32.25 -1.16 -10.71
C GLU A 221 31.26 -1.93 -9.82
N ARG A 222 31.33 -1.69 -8.51
CA ARG A 222 30.32 -2.26 -7.59
C ARG A 222 28.97 -1.53 -7.79
N PRO A 223 27.85 -2.27 -7.95
CA PRO A 223 26.54 -1.65 -8.02
C PRO A 223 26.16 -1.01 -6.67
N HIS A 224 25.40 0.06 -6.69
CA HIS A 224 24.93 0.74 -5.48
C HIS A 224 23.80 -0.03 -4.79
N VAL A 225 23.00 -0.74 -5.57
CA VAL A 225 21.81 -1.44 -5.09
C VAL A 225 21.86 -2.91 -5.49
N VAL A 226 22.10 -3.76 -4.49
CA VAL A 226 22.19 -5.21 -4.64
C VAL A 226 21.27 -5.87 -3.63
N ALA A 227 20.41 -6.78 -4.10
CA ALA A 227 19.50 -7.52 -3.25
C ALA A 227 20.21 -8.60 -2.40
N ASN A 228 21.38 -9.07 -2.85
CA ASN A 228 22.22 -10.06 -2.19
C ASN A 228 23.64 -9.51 -1.99
N PRO A 229 23.87 -8.63 -1.00
CA PRO A 229 25.10 -7.86 -0.82
C PRO A 229 26.33 -8.73 -0.52
N ASP A 230 26.14 -9.95 0.00
CA ASP A 230 27.20 -10.89 0.34
C ASP A 230 27.80 -11.60 -0.88
N VAL A 231 27.23 -11.37 -2.08
CA VAL A 231 27.75 -11.98 -3.29
C VAL A 231 29.06 -11.32 -3.72
N HIS A 232 30.11 -12.13 -3.83
CA HIS A 232 31.38 -11.70 -4.47
C HIS A 232 31.22 -11.81 -5.99
N VAL A 233 31.16 -10.65 -6.66
CA VAL A 233 31.10 -10.61 -8.13
C VAL A 233 32.51 -10.59 -8.68
N THR A 234 32.94 -11.70 -9.26
CA THR A 234 34.21 -11.77 -10.01
C THR A 234 33.91 -11.44 -11.47
N LEU A 235 34.25 -10.23 -11.90
CA LEU A 235 33.98 -9.73 -13.25
C LEU A 235 35.07 -10.04 -14.27
N THR A 236 35.97 -10.96 -13.98
CA THR A 236 37.16 -11.31 -14.77
C THR A 236 36.86 -11.72 -16.22
N HIS A 237 35.62 -12.00 -16.57
CA HIS A 237 35.24 -12.45 -17.91
C HIS A 237 34.47 -11.42 -18.74
N LEU A 238 34.14 -10.25 -18.17
CA LEU A 238 33.32 -9.23 -18.85
C LEU A 238 34.09 -8.01 -19.33
N VAL A 239 35.33 -7.83 -18.88
CA VAL A 239 36.18 -6.75 -19.37
C VAL A 239 37.06 -7.32 -20.50
N PRO A 240 36.91 -6.90 -21.75
CA PRO A 240 37.89 -7.23 -22.79
C PRO A 240 39.26 -6.77 -22.32
N ALA A 241 40.24 -7.65 -22.39
CA ALA A 241 41.63 -7.23 -22.21
C ALA A 241 41.89 -6.06 -23.14
N THR A 242 42.12 -4.88 -22.61
CA THR A 242 42.56 -3.72 -23.40
C THR A 242 43.84 -4.14 -24.11
N ARG A 243 43.78 -4.20 -25.45
CA ARG A 243 44.98 -4.31 -26.31
C ARG A 243 45.71 -3.00 -26.34
#